data_b63af18e3c72d0f8e18ce3c9cc68f67c
#
_entry.id   b63af18e3c72d0f8e18ce3c9cc68f67c
#
_cell.length_a   1.000
_cell.length_b   1.000
_cell.length_c   1.000
_cell.angle_alpha   90.00
_cell.angle_beta   90.00
_cell.angle_gamma   90.00
#
_symmetry.space_group_name_H-M   'P 1'
#
loop_
_entity.id
_entity.type
_entity.pdbx_description
1 polymer ?
#
loop_
_entity_poly.entity_id
_entity_poly.type
_entity_poly.pdbx_seq_one_letter_code
_entity_poly.pdbx_strand_id
1 'polypeptide(L)'
;KPMPYDPANFSVSYSYSQKYQTGETTVYENEENWKFNLAYNYSPKFKPWEPFKNLKGKSKWLDILKAQNLQWLPQSISFNTDITRNYYEFQERDIDAGTQLPVTFSDQFLWNRDLTVRWNIFKALNLSWTSATHAEIEEPYTVVNKNLYPDEYSAWKDSVKRSLASFGRPLTYRSTFTGSYTVPFNKIPIFDWITADGSYNANYNWTRGAEMEDGTSLG
;
A
#
# COMPACT_ATOMS: atom_id res chain seq x y z
N LYS A 1 13.68 -0.45 -23.70
CA LYS A 1 12.37 -0.03 -23.12
C LYS A 1 12.17 -0.84 -21.84
N PRO A 2 11.88 -0.23 -20.70
CA PRO A 2 11.59 -0.99 -19.50
C PRO A 2 10.31 -1.82 -19.72
N MET A 3 10.43 -3.13 -19.49
CA MET A 3 9.29 -4.03 -19.53
C MET A 3 8.64 -4.09 -18.13
N PRO A 4 7.33 -4.40 -18.02
CA PRO A 4 6.66 -4.45 -16.72
C PRO A 4 7.31 -5.43 -15.73
N TYR A 5 7.88 -6.51 -16.25
CA TYR A 5 8.55 -7.58 -15.47
C TYR A 5 10.05 -7.36 -15.29
N ASP A 6 10.58 -6.21 -15.68
CA ASP A 6 12.01 -5.91 -15.52
C ASP A 6 12.36 -5.82 -14.03
N PRO A 7 13.37 -6.56 -13.54
CA PRO A 7 13.83 -6.47 -12.16
C PRO A 7 14.17 -5.06 -11.68
N ALA A 8 14.58 -4.18 -12.60
CA ALA A 8 14.85 -2.78 -12.30
C ALA A 8 13.62 -1.99 -11.79
N ASN A 9 12.41 -2.50 -12.00
CA ASN A 9 11.17 -1.91 -11.49
C ASN A 9 10.89 -2.26 -10.03
N PHE A 10 11.60 -3.25 -9.48
CA PHE A 10 11.41 -3.76 -8.13
C PHE A 10 12.51 -3.27 -7.20
N SER A 11 12.12 -2.93 -5.98
CA SER A 11 13.01 -2.65 -4.88
C SER A 11 12.55 -3.45 -3.67
N VAL A 12 13.45 -4.21 -3.08
CA VAL A 12 13.18 -5.04 -1.91
C VAL A 12 14.12 -4.63 -0.80
N SER A 13 13.58 -4.44 0.38
CA SER A 13 14.38 -4.23 1.59
C SER A 13 13.86 -5.08 2.74
N TYR A 14 14.78 -5.54 3.54
CA TYR A 14 14.50 -6.30 4.75
C TYR A 14 15.40 -5.78 5.87
N SER A 15 14.83 -5.59 7.04
CA SER A 15 15.57 -5.24 8.24
C SER A 15 15.07 -6.05 9.43
N TYR A 16 15.99 -6.43 10.27
CA TYR A 16 15.75 -7.05 11.56
C TYR A 16 16.57 -6.34 12.62
N SER A 17 15.96 -6.03 13.73
CA SER A 17 16.65 -5.52 14.90
C SER A 17 16.14 -6.24 16.15
N GLN A 18 17.04 -6.56 17.04
CA GLN A 18 16.75 -7.14 18.32
C GLN A 18 17.45 -6.34 19.42
N LYS A 19 16.73 -6.03 20.48
CA LYS A 19 17.26 -5.46 21.70
C LYS A 19 16.97 -6.44 22.83
N TYR A 20 18.02 -6.89 23.50
CA TYR A 20 17.90 -7.79 24.64
C TYR A 20 18.64 -7.17 25.84
N GLN A 21 17.96 -7.07 26.95
CA GLN A 21 18.55 -6.56 28.19
C GLN A 21 18.11 -7.35 29.40
N THR A 22 18.94 -7.34 30.43
CA THR A 22 18.69 -7.95 31.73
C THR A 22 19.08 -6.94 32.83
N GLY A 23 18.49 -7.06 34.01
CA GLY A 23 18.74 -6.16 35.14
C GLY A 23 18.49 -6.84 36.47
N GLU A 24 18.68 -6.11 37.57
CA GLU A 24 18.42 -6.62 38.90
C GLU A 24 16.95 -7.01 39.10
N THR A 25 16.05 -6.13 38.65
CA THR A 25 14.59 -6.30 38.75
C THR A 25 14.00 -6.99 37.50
N THR A 26 14.79 -7.07 36.43
CA THR A 26 14.35 -7.59 35.12
C THR A 26 15.08 -8.90 34.84
N VAL A 27 14.31 -10.01 34.71
CA VAL A 27 14.87 -11.30 34.28
C VAL A 27 15.40 -11.16 32.87
N TYR A 28 14.55 -10.70 31.98
CA TYR A 28 14.89 -10.30 30.62
C TYR A 28 13.84 -9.37 30.03
N GLU A 29 14.26 -8.57 29.08
CA GLU A 29 13.43 -7.77 28.19
C GLU A 29 13.97 -8.01 26.77
N ASN A 30 13.10 -8.46 25.89
CA ASN A 30 13.42 -8.75 24.49
C ASN A 30 12.46 -8.00 23.58
N GLU A 31 13.01 -7.21 22.68
CA GLU A 31 12.27 -6.47 21.67
C GLU A 31 12.79 -6.88 20.29
N GLU A 32 11.92 -7.42 19.46
CA GLU A 32 12.24 -7.83 18.10
C GLU A 32 11.40 -7.05 17.09
N ASN A 33 12.08 -6.42 16.14
CA ASN A 33 11.45 -5.66 15.08
C ASN A 33 11.86 -6.22 13.72
N TRP A 34 10.86 -6.67 12.96
CA TRP A 34 11.01 -7.19 11.61
C TRP A 34 10.31 -6.26 10.64
N LYS A 35 11.01 -5.86 9.58
CA LYS A 35 10.42 -5.04 8.55
C LYS A 35 10.82 -5.56 7.19
N PHE A 36 9.82 -5.82 6.35
CA PHE A 36 9.97 -6.17 4.95
C PHE A 36 9.26 -5.12 4.10
N ASN A 37 9.90 -4.62 3.07
CA ASN A 37 9.30 -3.72 2.10
C ASN A 37 9.57 -4.22 0.69
N LEU A 38 8.53 -4.19 -0.14
CA LEU A 38 8.60 -4.43 -1.57
C LEU A 38 7.96 -3.25 -2.29
N ALA A 39 8.73 -2.55 -3.10
CA ALA A 39 8.24 -1.49 -3.96
C ALA A 39 8.37 -1.88 -5.43
N TYR A 40 7.33 -1.62 -6.20
CA TYR A 40 7.29 -1.78 -7.64
C TYR A 40 6.95 -0.44 -8.27
N ASN A 41 7.80 0.02 -9.19
CA ASN A 41 7.61 1.28 -9.90
C ASN A 41 7.81 1.05 -11.40
N TYR A 42 6.73 1.20 -12.15
CA TYR A 42 6.75 1.08 -13.59
C TYR A 42 6.31 2.39 -14.25
N SER A 43 7.20 3.02 -15.02
CA SER A 43 6.94 4.27 -15.72
C SER A 43 7.42 4.15 -17.16
N PRO A 44 6.61 3.52 -18.01
CA PRO A 44 6.99 3.27 -19.40
C PRO A 44 7.02 4.56 -20.22
N LYS A 45 8.07 4.72 -21.02
CA LYS A 45 8.16 5.79 -22.01
C LYS A 45 7.54 5.33 -23.32
N PHE A 46 6.30 5.75 -23.59
CA PHE A 46 5.62 5.47 -24.86
C PHE A 46 5.62 6.69 -25.76
N LYS A 47 5.58 6.41 -27.06
CA LYS A 47 5.07 7.39 -28.01
C LYS A 47 3.55 7.24 -28.04
N PRO A 48 2.77 8.27 -27.73
CA PRO A 48 1.33 8.21 -27.83
C PRO A 48 0.93 7.91 -29.28
N TRP A 49 -0.14 7.15 -29.44
CA TRP A 49 -0.70 6.91 -30.76
C TRP A 49 -1.47 8.16 -31.20
N GLU A 50 -1.12 8.70 -32.36
CA GLU A 50 -1.69 9.90 -32.97
C GLU A 50 -2.45 9.51 -34.25
N PRO A 51 -3.69 8.97 -34.14
CA PRO A 51 -4.39 8.40 -35.30
C PRO A 51 -4.69 9.42 -36.41
N PHE A 52 -4.85 10.66 -36.00
CA PHE A 52 -5.28 11.73 -36.93
C PHE A 52 -4.14 12.67 -37.41
N LYS A 53 -2.91 12.37 -37.03
CA LYS A 53 -1.74 13.21 -37.36
C LYS A 53 -1.55 13.43 -38.85
N ASN A 54 -1.86 12.41 -39.65
CA ASN A 54 -1.63 12.42 -41.11
C ASN A 54 -2.83 12.91 -41.91
N LEU A 55 -3.89 13.42 -41.29
CA LEU A 55 -5.03 13.99 -42.00
C LEU A 55 -4.59 15.18 -42.84
N LYS A 56 -4.80 15.09 -44.16
CA LYS A 56 -4.52 16.17 -45.12
C LYS A 56 -5.66 17.19 -45.05
N GLY A 57 -5.36 18.43 -44.70
CA GLY A 57 -6.30 19.54 -44.67
C GLY A 57 -5.73 20.72 -43.84
N LYS A 58 -6.08 21.95 -44.23
CA LYS A 58 -5.64 23.18 -43.58
C LYS A 58 -6.73 23.81 -42.69
N SER A 59 -7.80 23.07 -42.41
CA SER A 59 -8.89 23.55 -41.54
C SER A 59 -8.46 23.55 -40.09
N LYS A 60 -8.68 24.63 -39.37
CA LYS A 60 -8.44 24.75 -37.91
C LYS A 60 -9.23 23.70 -37.09
N TRP A 61 -10.38 23.25 -37.59
CA TRP A 61 -11.16 22.14 -36.97
C TRP A 61 -10.40 20.80 -37.05
N LEU A 62 -9.66 20.58 -38.14
CA LEU A 62 -8.83 19.37 -38.25
C LEU A 62 -7.65 19.41 -37.27
N ASP A 63 -7.19 20.59 -36.86
CA ASP A 63 -6.09 20.71 -35.92
C ASP A 63 -6.49 20.23 -34.52
N ILE A 64 -7.78 20.31 -34.16
CA ILE A 64 -8.32 19.72 -32.94
C ILE A 64 -8.21 18.18 -32.97
N LEU A 65 -8.59 17.58 -34.10
CA LEU A 65 -8.50 16.13 -34.29
C LEU A 65 -7.03 15.67 -34.37
N LYS A 66 -6.19 16.38 -35.08
CA LYS A 66 -4.74 16.09 -35.22
C LYS A 66 -4.01 16.17 -33.89
N ALA A 67 -4.51 16.98 -32.96
CA ALA A 67 -3.92 17.15 -31.64
C ALA A 67 -4.32 16.02 -30.65
N GLN A 68 -5.29 15.18 -31.03
CA GLN A 68 -5.70 14.06 -30.19
C GLN A 68 -4.61 12.98 -30.26
N ASN A 69 -4.17 12.57 -29.09
CA ASN A 69 -3.31 11.43 -28.91
C ASN A 69 -4.00 10.45 -27.96
N LEU A 70 -3.78 9.18 -28.16
CA LEU A 70 -4.30 8.12 -27.31
C LEU A 70 -3.14 7.37 -26.66
N GLN A 71 -3.18 7.26 -25.35
CA GLN A 71 -2.20 6.52 -24.59
C GLN A 71 -2.87 5.31 -23.94
N TRP A 72 -2.61 4.13 -24.50
CA TRP A 72 -3.22 2.88 -24.06
C TRP A 72 -2.72 2.39 -22.70
N LEU A 73 -1.50 2.74 -22.31
CA LEU A 73 -0.88 2.27 -21.11
C LEU A 73 -0.76 3.40 -20.09
N PRO A 74 -0.88 3.08 -18.79
CA PRO A 74 -0.69 4.07 -17.73
C PRO A 74 0.67 4.77 -17.85
N GLN A 75 0.71 6.03 -17.47
CA GLN A 75 1.94 6.81 -17.40
C GLN A 75 2.87 6.29 -16.29
N SER A 76 2.28 5.90 -15.18
CA SER A 76 3.01 5.26 -14.09
C SER A 76 2.10 4.35 -13.27
N ILE A 77 2.67 3.24 -12.82
CA ILE A 77 2.11 2.34 -11.81
C ILE A 77 3.13 2.24 -10.71
N SER A 78 2.73 2.57 -9.49
CA SER A 78 3.53 2.42 -8.29
C SER A 78 2.78 1.56 -7.29
N PHE A 79 3.38 0.48 -6.87
CA PHE A 79 2.87 -0.38 -5.82
C PHE A 79 3.92 -0.50 -4.72
N ASN A 80 3.54 -0.20 -3.50
CA ASN A 80 4.40 -0.38 -2.33
C ASN A 80 3.68 -1.27 -1.32
N THR A 81 4.40 -2.21 -0.76
CA THR A 81 3.89 -3.02 0.33
C THR A 81 4.94 -3.18 1.41
N ASP A 82 4.55 -2.94 2.63
CA ASP A 82 5.38 -3.12 3.80
C ASP A 82 4.72 -4.01 4.83
N ILE A 83 5.50 -4.93 5.35
CA ILE A 83 5.12 -5.83 6.43
C ILE A 83 6.02 -5.51 7.61
N THR A 84 5.43 -5.18 8.74
CA THR A 84 6.14 -4.84 9.97
C THR A 84 5.63 -5.70 11.11
N ARG A 85 6.53 -6.41 11.77
CA ARG A 85 6.23 -7.17 12.98
C ARG A 85 7.08 -6.65 14.12
N ASN A 86 6.42 -6.20 15.18
CA ASN A 86 7.02 -5.83 16.44
C ASN A 86 6.61 -6.86 17.47
N TYR A 87 7.57 -7.45 18.14
CA TYR A 87 7.35 -8.39 19.23
C TYR A 87 8.11 -7.93 20.45
N TYR A 88 7.43 -7.82 21.57
CA TYR A 88 8.00 -7.40 22.84
C TYR A 88 7.67 -8.45 23.90
N GLU A 89 8.67 -8.86 24.66
CA GLU A 89 8.56 -9.84 25.73
C GLU A 89 9.35 -9.35 26.93
N PHE A 90 8.73 -9.40 28.09
CA PHE A 90 9.28 -8.85 29.31
C PHE A 90 8.93 -9.75 30.50
N GLN A 91 9.93 -10.03 31.35
CA GLN A 91 9.75 -10.75 32.59
C GLN A 91 10.44 -10.03 33.74
N GLU A 92 9.68 -9.75 34.77
CA GLU A 92 10.18 -9.16 36.02
C GLU A 92 10.52 -10.24 37.07
N ARG A 93 11.40 -9.84 37.97
CA ARG A 93 11.74 -10.62 39.17
C ARG A 93 11.17 -9.94 40.40
N ASP A 94 10.44 -10.68 41.21
CA ASP A 94 10.05 -10.24 42.54
C ASP A 94 11.27 -10.32 43.45
N ILE A 95 11.82 -9.18 43.86
CA ILE A 95 13.04 -9.09 44.68
C ILE A 95 12.74 -9.58 46.09
N ASP A 96 11.56 -9.29 46.62
CA ASP A 96 11.21 -9.63 48.01
C ASP A 96 10.91 -11.13 48.18
N ALA A 97 10.25 -11.73 47.20
CA ALA A 97 9.92 -13.17 47.20
C ALA A 97 10.99 -14.04 46.53
N GLY A 98 11.94 -13.44 45.76
CA GLY A 98 12.94 -14.18 45.01
C GLY A 98 12.36 -15.03 43.87
N THR A 99 11.12 -14.73 43.45
CA THR A 99 10.39 -15.47 42.41
C THR A 99 10.35 -14.68 41.12
N GLN A 100 10.11 -15.37 40.00
CA GLN A 100 9.91 -14.74 38.70
C GLN A 100 8.41 -14.49 38.49
N LEU A 101 8.08 -13.29 38.05
CA LEU A 101 6.71 -12.96 37.68
C LEU A 101 6.36 -13.56 36.30
N PRO A 102 5.07 -13.70 35.98
CA PRO A 102 4.65 -14.17 34.67
C PRO A 102 5.22 -13.30 33.53
N VAL A 103 5.51 -13.91 32.39
CA VAL A 103 5.97 -13.23 31.20
C VAL A 103 4.85 -12.35 30.65
N THR A 104 5.16 -11.08 30.43
CA THR A 104 4.29 -10.14 29.71
C THR A 104 4.82 -10.02 28.29
N PHE A 105 3.93 -10.08 27.31
CA PHE A 105 4.31 -9.89 25.90
C PHE A 105 3.28 -9.03 25.17
N SER A 106 3.73 -8.43 24.09
CA SER A 106 2.92 -7.64 23.17
C SER A 106 3.42 -7.91 21.77
N ASP A 107 2.51 -8.10 20.84
CA ASP A 107 2.78 -8.32 19.45
C ASP A 107 1.95 -7.37 18.58
N GLN A 108 2.52 -6.97 17.47
CA GLN A 108 1.85 -6.20 16.45
C GLN A 108 2.38 -6.61 15.09
N PHE A 109 1.52 -7.11 14.22
CA PHE A 109 1.90 -7.56 12.91
C PHE A 109 1.03 -6.87 11.85
N LEU A 110 1.60 -5.88 11.16
CA LEU A 110 0.91 -5.02 10.21
C LEU A 110 1.35 -5.29 8.78
N TRP A 111 0.41 -5.17 7.86
CA TRP A 111 0.65 -5.26 6.42
C TRP A 111 -0.02 -4.09 5.71
N ASN A 112 0.79 -3.16 5.24
CA ASN A 112 0.35 -1.99 4.50
C ASN A 112 0.56 -2.22 3.00
N ARG A 113 -0.37 -1.72 2.18
CA ARG A 113 -0.34 -1.83 0.72
C ARG A 113 -0.85 -0.55 0.11
N ASP A 114 0.00 0.08 -0.69
CA ASP A 114 -0.30 1.32 -1.39
C ASP A 114 -0.18 1.11 -2.89
N LEU A 115 -1.19 1.49 -3.64
CA LEU A 115 -1.22 1.44 -5.09
C LEU A 115 -1.51 2.85 -5.63
N THR A 116 -0.69 3.30 -6.58
CA THR A 116 -0.93 4.54 -7.31
C THR A 116 -0.83 4.26 -8.80
N VAL A 117 -1.88 4.64 -9.54
CA VAL A 117 -1.92 4.54 -10.99
C VAL A 117 -2.19 5.93 -11.55
N ARG A 118 -1.34 6.39 -12.46
CA ARG A 118 -1.55 7.63 -13.20
C ARG A 118 -1.68 7.30 -14.69
N TRP A 119 -2.72 7.83 -15.29
CA TRP A 119 -3.02 7.55 -16.69
C TRP A 119 -3.51 8.80 -17.42
N ASN A 120 -2.75 9.19 -18.41
CA ASN A 120 -3.11 10.26 -19.34
C ASN A 120 -3.67 9.62 -20.60
N ILE A 121 -4.97 9.28 -20.61
CA ILE A 121 -5.61 8.61 -21.76
C ILE A 121 -5.52 9.48 -23.00
N PHE A 122 -5.82 10.77 -22.85
CA PHE A 122 -5.64 11.79 -23.86
C PHE A 122 -4.73 12.89 -23.31
N LYS A 123 -4.15 13.69 -24.19
CA LYS A 123 -3.34 14.84 -23.78
C LYS A 123 -4.06 15.80 -22.83
N ALA A 124 -5.37 15.88 -22.96
CA ALA A 124 -6.23 16.76 -22.16
C ALA A 124 -6.86 16.05 -20.95
N LEU A 125 -6.83 14.71 -20.86
CA LEU A 125 -7.46 13.92 -19.80
C LEU A 125 -6.42 13.21 -18.96
N ASN A 126 -6.30 13.65 -17.71
CA ASN A 126 -5.42 13.05 -16.71
C ASN A 126 -6.26 12.34 -15.66
N LEU A 127 -5.97 11.08 -15.42
CA LEU A 127 -6.58 10.26 -14.37
C LEU A 127 -5.52 9.86 -13.37
N SER A 128 -5.87 9.90 -12.09
CA SER A 128 -5.05 9.41 -11.01
C SER A 128 -5.91 8.60 -10.04
N TRP A 129 -5.48 7.41 -9.73
CA TRP A 129 -6.11 6.57 -8.74
C TRP A 129 -5.07 6.15 -7.71
N THR A 130 -5.39 6.38 -6.44
CA THR A 130 -4.59 5.95 -5.29
C THR A 130 -5.44 5.07 -4.39
N SER A 131 -4.85 4.00 -3.90
CA SER A 131 -5.49 3.07 -2.96
C SER A 131 -4.49 2.73 -1.87
N ALA A 132 -4.90 2.90 -0.61
CA ALA A 132 -4.11 2.55 0.56
C ALA A 132 -4.92 1.60 1.46
N THR A 133 -4.31 0.49 1.82
CA THR A 133 -4.89 -0.52 2.71
C THR A 133 -3.95 -0.76 3.87
N HIS A 134 -4.44 -0.58 5.10
CA HIS A 134 -3.76 -1.03 6.30
C HIS A 134 -4.45 -2.28 6.79
N ALA A 135 -3.71 -3.35 6.96
CA ALA A 135 -4.23 -4.63 7.42
C ALA A 135 -3.36 -5.15 8.57
N GLU A 136 -3.97 -5.97 9.39
CA GLU A 136 -3.33 -6.72 10.46
C GLU A 136 -3.18 -8.18 10.03
N ILE A 137 -2.03 -8.78 10.32
CA ILE A 137 -1.83 -10.21 10.19
C ILE A 137 -2.17 -10.80 11.56
N GLU A 138 -3.23 -11.60 11.60
CA GLU A 138 -3.73 -12.17 12.84
C GLU A 138 -2.75 -13.22 13.39
N GLU A 139 -2.30 -12.99 14.60
CA GLU A 139 -1.49 -13.93 15.39
C GLU A 139 -2.31 -14.42 16.59
N PRO A 140 -2.20 -15.69 17.00
CA PRO A 140 -2.74 -16.12 18.28
C PRO A 140 -1.95 -15.45 19.40
N TYR A 141 -2.65 -15.03 20.45
CA TYR A 141 -2.04 -14.41 21.62
C TYR A 141 -1.30 -15.44 22.46
N THR A 142 -0.07 -15.76 22.06
CA THR A 142 0.80 -16.77 22.69
C THR A 142 2.26 -16.35 22.65
N VAL A 143 3.05 -16.83 23.59
CA VAL A 143 4.50 -16.62 23.58
C VAL A 143 5.12 -17.38 22.40
N VAL A 144 5.79 -16.68 21.50
CA VAL A 144 6.37 -17.26 20.28
C VAL A 144 7.77 -17.78 20.56
N ASN A 145 7.87 -18.92 21.20
CA ASN A 145 9.16 -19.57 21.48
C ASN A 145 9.15 -21.04 21.06
N LYS A 146 9.85 -21.32 19.95
CA LYS A 146 9.91 -22.67 19.35
C LYS A 146 10.51 -23.73 20.30
N ASN A 147 11.45 -23.32 21.15
CA ASN A 147 12.19 -24.26 22.01
C ASN A 147 11.45 -24.59 23.29
N LEU A 148 10.69 -23.62 23.82
CA LEU A 148 9.92 -23.79 25.04
C LEU A 148 8.49 -24.30 24.77
N TYR A 149 7.88 -23.85 23.66
CA TYR A 149 6.47 -24.13 23.34
C TYR A 149 6.31 -24.52 21.88
N PRO A 150 6.77 -25.74 21.47
CA PRO A 150 6.80 -26.14 20.05
C PRO A 150 5.41 -26.26 19.41
N ASP A 151 4.39 -26.69 20.19
CA ASP A 151 3.02 -26.86 19.69
C ASP A 151 2.36 -25.48 19.44
N GLU A 152 2.55 -24.54 20.35
CA GLU A 152 2.05 -23.17 20.23
C GLU A 152 2.75 -22.45 19.08
N TYR A 153 4.04 -22.64 18.90
CA TYR A 153 4.79 -22.13 17.76
C TYR A 153 4.26 -22.67 16.44
N SER A 154 3.88 -23.95 16.37
CA SER A 154 3.29 -24.55 15.17
C SER A 154 1.92 -23.94 14.87
N ALA A 155 1.06 -23.78 15.87
CA ALA A 155 -0.25 -23.14 15.75
C ALA A 155 -0.12 -21.67 15.30
N TRP A 156 0.81 -20.93 15.87
CA TRP A 156 1.16 -19.57 15.45
C TRP A 156 1.55 -19.51 13.96
N LYS A 157 2.46 -20.38 13.54
CA LYS A 157 2.93 -20.43 12.16
C LYS A 157 1.80 -20.70 11.16
N ASP A 158 0.87 -21.60 11.52
CA ASP A 158 -0.26 -21.94 10.65
C ASP A 158 -1.31 -20.81 10.60
N SER A 159 -1.52 -20.08 11.70
CA SER A 159 -2.36 -18.90 11.76
C SER A 159 -1.81 -17.78 10.88
N VAL A 160 -0.53 -17.46 11.04
CA VAL A 160 0.15 -16.45 10.22
C VAL A 160 0.10 -16.78 8.73
N LYS A 161 0.33 -18.06 8.37
CA LYS A 161 0.21 -18.48 6.97
C LYS A 161 -1.18 -18.29 6.40
N ARG A 162 -2.24 -18.62 7.16
CA ARG A 162 -3.63 -18.42 6.75
C ARG A 162 -3.95 -16.95 6.59
N SER A 163 -3.52 -16.12 7.55
CA SER A 163 -3.72 -14.67 7.50
C SER A 163 -3.00 -14.04 6.30
N LEU A 164 -1.76 -14.44 6.02
CA LEU A 164 -1.03 -14.01 4.83
C LEU A 164 -1.73 -14.43 3.52
N ALA A 165 -2.24 -15.67 3.46
CA ALA A 165 -2.96 -16.17 2.29
C ALA A 165 -4.27 -15.43 2.02
N SER A 166 -4.93 -14.92 3.07
CA SER A 166 -6.14 -14.08 3.00
C SER A 166 -5.86 -12.58 2.87
N PHE A 167 -4.61 -12.17 2.67
CA PHE A 167 -4.16 -10.76 2.60
C PHE A 167 -4.33 -9.98 3.92
N GLY A 168 -4.34 -10.68 5.05
CA GLY A 168 -4.54 -10.09 6.36
C GLY A 168 -5.97 -9.60 6.59
N ARG A 169 -6.21 -9.12 7.79
CA ARG A 169 -7.48 -8.53 8.20
C ARG A 169 -7.42 -7.02 7.97
N PRO A 170 -8.19 -6.46 7.01
CA PRO A 170 -8.14 -5.02 6.74
C PRO A 170 -8.68 -4.23 7.94
N LEU A 171 -7.93 -3.21 8.36
CA LEU A 171 -8.28 -2.25 9.40
C LEU A 171 -8.82 -0.96 8.81
N THR A 172 -8.12 -0.45 7.80
CA THR A 172 -8.55 0.75 7.08
C THR A 172 -8.30 0.59 5.59
N TYR A 173 -9.20 1.15 4.80
CA TYR A 173 -9.07 1.25 3.36
C TYR A 173 -9.40 2.66 2.91
N ARG A 174 -8.52 3.26 2.13
CA ARG A 174 -8.72 4.57 1.50
C ARG A 174 -8.52 4.43 0.00
N SER A 175 -9.45 4.97 -0.78
CA SER A 175 -9.32 5.07 -2.21
C SER A 175 -9.65 6.48 -2.67
N THR A 176 -8.79 7.06 -3.51
CA THR A 176 -8.99 8.38 -4.09
C THR A 176 -8.87 8.28 -5.60
N PHE A 177 -9.88 8.71 -6.30
CA PHE A 177 -9.87 8.84 -7.75
C PHE A 177 -9.97 10.31 -8.14
N THR A 178 -9.06 10.78 -8.97
CA THR A 178 -9.04 12.15 -9.49
C THR A 178 -8.99 12.10 -11.00
N GLY A 179 -9.89 12.81 -11.64
CA GLY A 179 -9.89 13.04 -13.07
C GLY A 179 -9.84 14.54 -13.37
N SER A 180 -8.99 14.97 -14.29
CA SER A 180 -8.96 16.33 -14.78
C SER A 180 -8.98 16.35 -16.29
N TYR A 181 -9.81 17.20 -16.86
CA TYR A 181 -9.96 17.37 -18.30
C TYR A 181 -9.89 18.85 -18.67
N THR A 182 -8.92 19.19 -19.51
CA THR A 182 -8.79 20.53 -20.08
C THR A 182 -9.43 20.56 -21.44
N VAL A 183 -10.53 21.30 -21.59
CA VAL A 183 -11.22 21.43 -22.89
C VAL A 183 -10.38 22.29 -23.83
N PRO A 184 -9.99 21.76 -25.00
CA PRO A 184 -9.10 22.47 -25.92
C PRO A 184 -9.82 23.56 -26.73
N PHE A 185 -10.53 24.49 -26.08
CA PHE A 185 -11.23 25.61 -26.72
C PHE A 185 -10.28 26.53 -27.49
N ASN A 186 -9.04 26.65 -27.03
CA ASN A 186 -7.99 27.46 -27.70
C ASN A 186 -7.66 27.00 -29.12
N LYS A 187 -8.15 25.83 -29.53
CA LYS A 187 -7.99 25.34 -30.92
C LYS A 187 -9.22 25.58 -31.78
N ILE A 188 -10.31 26.10 -31.19
CA ILE A 188 -11.53 26.46 -31.92
C ILE A 188 -11.47 27.92 -32.30
N PRO A 189 -11.56 28.29 -33.58
CA PRO A 189 -11.31 29.65 -34.06
C PRO A 189 -12.15 30.76 -33.45
N ILE A 190 -13.35 30.41 -32.91
CA ILE A 190 -14.28 31.37 -32.31
C ILE A 190 -14.11 31.44 -30.81
N PHE A 191 -13.50 30.40 -30.18
CA PHE A 191 -13.40 30.22 -28.73
C PHE A 191 -11.95 30.16 -28.23
N ASP A 192 -10.99 30.66 -29.05
CA ASP A 192 -9.56 30.63 -28.71
C ASP A 192 -9.18 31.45 -27.48
N TRP A 193 -10.08 32.35 -27.04
CA TRP A 193 -9.98 33.15 -25.82
C TRP A 193 -10.60 32.48 -24.58
N ILE A 194 -11.27 31.33 -24.76
CA ILE A 194 -11.92 30.60 -23.63
C ILE A 194 -11.02 29.47 -23.15
N THR A 195 -10.84 29.37 -21.85
CA THR A 195 -10.27 28.19 -21.17
C THR A 195 -11.34 27.57 -20.28
N ALA A 196 -11.50 26.25 -20.35
CA ALA A 196 -12.39 25.52 -19.46
C ALA A 196 -11.70 24.22 -19.02
N ASP A 197 -11.67 24.06 -17.71
CA ASP A 197 -11.12 22.88 -17.05
C ASP A 197 -12.21 22.23 -16.21
N GLY A 198 -12.36 20.93 -16.36
CA GLY A 198 -13.23 20.11 -15.53
C GLY A 198 -12.38 19.22 -14.62
N SER A 199 -12.74 19.14 -13.35
CA SER A 199 -12.13 18.21 -12.41
C SER A 199 -13.17 17.40 -11.67
N TYR A 200 -12.86 16.12 -11.48
CA TYR A 200 -13.67 15.22 -10.68
C TYR A 200 -12.78 14.57 -9.61
N ASN A 201 -13.26 14.56 -8.38
CA ASN A 201 -12.58 13.92 -7.27
C ASN A 201 -13.57 13.05 -6.49
N ALA A 202 -13.24 11.78 -6.33
CA ALA A 202 -13.99 10.84 -5.53
C ALA A 202 -13.09 10.23 -4.46
N ASN A 203 -13.53 10.31 -3.21
CA ASN A 203 -12.82 9.75 -2.06
C ASN A 203 -13.71 8.71 -1.40
N TYR A 204 -13.15 7.53 -1.16
CA TYR A 204 -13.76 6.49 -0.38
C TYR A 204 -12.86 6.16 0.81
N ASN A 205 -13.39 6.23 2.01
CA ASN A 205 -12.70 5.85 3.23
C ASN A 205 -13.56 4.83 3.97
N TRP A 206 -12.93 3.75 4.36
CA TRP A 206 -13.53 2.73 5.19
C TRP A 206 -12.60 2.42 6.36
N THR A 207 -13.16 2.31 7.54
CA THR A 207 -12.45 1.93 8.76
C THR A 207 -13.25 0.81 9.41
N ARG A 208 -12.57 -0.24 9.84
CA ARG A 208 -13.20 -1.34 10.55
C ARG A 208 -13.78 -0.82 11.86
N GLY A 209 -15.03 -1.14 12.12
CA GLY A 209 -15.67 -0.88 13.41
C GLY A 209 -15.05 -1.71 14.54
N ALA A 210 -15.23 -1.26 15.77
CA ALA A 210 -14.87 -2.05 16.94
C ALA A 210 -15.61 -3.39 16.92
N GLU A 211 -14.91 -4.48 17.24
CA GLU A 211 -15.55 -5.77 17.43
C GLU A 211 -16.23 -5.79 18.80
N MET A 212 -17.47 -6.27 18.79
CA MET A 212 -18.14 -6.61 20.04
C MET A 212 -17.66 -7.96 20.53
N GLU A 213 -17.89 -8.25 21.82
CA GLU A 213 -17.51 -9.50 22.48
C GLU A 213 -18.18 -10.74 21.85
N ASP A 214 -19.27 -10.55 21.09
CA ASP A 214 -19.97 -11.58 20.31
C ASP A 214 -19.40 -11.81 18.88
N GLY A 215 -18.32 -11.12 18.51
CA GLY A 215 -17.66 -11.23 17.21
C GLY A 215 -18.33 -10.43 16.08
N THR A 216 -19.37 -9.63 16.38
CA THR A 216 -19.97 -8.72 15.41
C THR A 216 -19.19 -7.41 15.31
N SER A 217 -19.06 -6.83 14.12
CA SER A 217 -18.44 -5.53 13.93
C SER A 217 -19.48 -4.43 13.78
N LEU A 218 -19.24 -3.31 14.44
CA LEU A 218 -19.99 -2.07 14.28
C LEU A 218 -19.44 -1.29 13.07
N GLY A 219 -19.92 -1.53 11.87
CA GLY A 219 -19.53 -0.75 10.71
C GLY A 219 -19.66 -1.47 9.41
#